data_9c32944a759314fd000b2b245e416972
#
_entry.id   9c32944a759314fd000b2b245e416972
#
_cell.length_a   1.000
_cell.length_b   1.000
_cell.length_c   1.000
_cell.angle_alpha   90.00
_cell.angle_beta   90.00
_cell.angle_gamma   90.00
#
_symmetry.space_group_name_H-M   'P 1'
#
loop_
_entity.id
_entity.type
_entity.pdbx_description
1 polymer ?
#
loop_
_entity_poly.entity_id
_entity_poly.type
_entity_poly.pdbx_seq_one_letter_code
_entity_poly.pdbx_strand_id
1 'polypeptide(L)'
;MENMPVYMIVNLKINDSDEYRIYEKGFFPFLKKHNGSFITFDDSPECLEGNKPNQFDRVIIFSFPSEQDADNWWNDPDYQELSAHRRAATDITLQKIKGMTPRT
;
A
#
# COMPACT_ATOMS: atom_id res chain seq x y z
N MET A 1 -5.36 26.29 -2.99
CA MET A 1 -6.17 25.08 -3.07
C MET A 1 -5.60 24.02 -2.13
N GLU A 2 -6.42 23.47 -1.29
CA GLU A 2 -5.97 22.46 -0.35
C GLU A 2 -5.83 21.09 -1.04
N ASN A 3 -4.73 20.43 -0.77
CA ASN A 3 -4.55 19.05 -1.21
C ASN A 3 -5.25 18.12 -0.22
N MET A 4 -6.05 17.23 -0.74
CA MET A 4 -6.68 16.19 0.05
C MET A 4 -5.75 14.98 0.10
N PRO A 5 -5.46 14.45 1.28
CA PRO A 5 -4.64 13.24 1.35
C PRO A 5 -5.39 12.05 0.75
N VAL A 6 -4.63 11.08 0.26
CA VAL A 6 -5.20 9.80 -0.14
C VAL A 6 -4.49 8.69 0.63
N TYR A 7 -5.22 7.62 0.88
CA TYR A 7 -4.71 6.48 1.62
C TYR A 7 -4.71 5.25 0.72
N MET A 8 -3.66 4.44 0.86
CA MET A 8 -3.59 3.14 0.22
C MET A 8 -3.87 2.09 1.28
N ILE A 9 -4.88 1.27 1.03
CA ILE A 9 -5.25 0.17 1.89
C ILE A 9 -4.89 -1.12 1.16
N VAL A 10 -3.99 -1.88 1.75
CA VAL A 10 -3.47 -3.09 1.13
C VAL A 10 -3.80 -4.29 2.01
N ASN A 11 -4.43 -5.29 1.40
CA ASN A 11 -4.64 -6.59 2.03
C ASN A 11 -3.90 -7.61 1.18
N LEU A 12 -3.00 -8.38 1.77
CA LEU A 12 -2.22 -9.33 1.00
C LEU A 12 -1.93 -10.61 1.74
N LYS A 13 -1.78 -11.68 0.96
CA LYS A 13 -1.25 -12.94 1.39
C LYS A 13 0.09 -13.16 0.70
N ILE A 14 1.14 -13.40 1.47
CA ILE A 14 2.48 -13.64 0.92
C ILE A 14 2.63 -15.12 0.65
N ASN A 15 2.77 -15.47 -0.64
CA ASN A 15 2.93 -16.85 -1.09
C ASN A 15 4.40 -17.24 -1.26
N ASP A 16 5.27 -16.25 -1.50
CA ASP A 16 6.70 -16.44 -1.67
C ASP A 16 7.43 -15.32 -0.95
N SER A 17 7.90 -15.61 0.26
CA SER A 17 8.53 -14.60 1.13
C SER A 17 9.82 -14.04 0.54
N ASP A 18 10.62 -14.88 -0.12
CA ASP A 18 11.89 -14.42 -0.68
C ASP A 18 11.67 -13.45 -1.84
N GLU A 19 10.72 -13.76 -2.72
CA GLU A 19 10.37 -12.88 -3.83
C GLU A 19 9.75 -11.58 -3.33
N TYR A 20 8.86 -11.67 -2.34
CA TYR A 20 8.23 -10.48 -1.77
C TYR A 20 9.25 -9.55 -1.11
N ARG A 21 10.29 -10.11 -0.50
CA ARG A 21 11.32 -9.32 0.16
C ARG A 21 12.06 -8.40 -0.83
N ILE A 22 12.22 -8.84 -2.07
CA ILE A 22 12.82 -8.00 -3.12
C ILE A 22 11.98 -6.73 -3.31
N TYR A 23 10.67 -6.89 -3.40
CA TYR A 23 9.74 -5.76 -3.49
C TYR A 23 9.82 -4.88 -2.24
N GLU A 24 9.77 -5.51 -1.06
CA GLU A 24 9.74 -4.80 0.21
C GLU A 24 10.97 -3.91 0.40
N LYS A 25 12.14 -4.40 0.03
CA LYS A 25 13.38 -3.62 0.13
C LYS A 25 13.38 -2.40 -0.76
N GLY A 26 12.71 -2.46 -1.90
CA GLY A 26 12.66 -1.35 -2.85
C GLY A 26 11.49 -0.41 -2.64
N PHE A 27 10.52 -0.78 -1.82
CA PHE A 27 9.28 -0.03 -1.66
C PHE A 27 9.49 1.36 -1.04
N PHE A 28 10.21 1.45 0.06
CA PHE A 28 10.33 2.70 0.82
C PHE A 28 10.99 3.83 0.05
N PRO A 29 12.05 3.59 -0.75
CA PRO A 29 12.61 4.66 -1.57
C PRO A 29 11.60 5.25 -2.56
N PHE A 30 10.73 4.44 -3.15
CA PHE A 30 9.69 4.95 -4.06
C PHE A 30 8.61 5.71 -3.31
N LEU A 31 8.23 5.24 -2.12
CA LEU A 31 7.28 5.96 -1.28
C LEU A 31 7.81 7.36 -0.98
N LYS A 32 9.07 7.44 -0.55
CA LYS A 32 9.72 8.71 -0.23
C LYS A 32 9.84 9.61 -1.45
N LYS A 33 10.19 9.03 -2.60
CA LYS A 33 10.34 9.77 -3.86
C LYS A 33 9.08 10.56 -4.21
N HIS A 34 7.91 9.99 -3.90
CA HIS A 34 6.63 10.57 -4.25
C HIS A 34 5.91 11.19 -3.05
N ASN A 35 6.66 11.56 -2.02
CA ASN A 35 6.15 12.26 -0.84
C ASN A 35 5.20 11.43 0.02
N GLY A 36 5.24 10.11 -0.11
CA GLY A 36 4.38 9.24 0.66
C GLY A 36 4.86 9.06 2.10
N SER A 37 3.92 8.65 2.95
CA SER A 37 4.18 8.37 4.37
C SER A 37 3.65 6.99 4.71
N PHE A 38 4.51 6.17 5.31
CA PHE A 38 4.08 4.87 5.81
C PHE A 38 3.34 5.06 7.12
N ILE A 39 2.15 4.47 7.25
CA ILE A 39 1.35 4.62 8.47
C ILE A 39 1.49 3.41 9.37
N THR A 40 1.14 2.22 8.88
CA THR A 40 1.21 1.02 9.71
C THR A 40 1.08 -0.24 8.88
N PHE A 41 1.45 -1.37 9.48
CA PHE A 41 1.10 -2.69 8.96
C PHE A 41 0.82 -3.62 10.14
N ASP A 42 0.03 -4.66 9.87
CA ASP A 42 -0.28 -5.68 10.86
C ASP A 42 -0.31 -7.03 10.17
N ASP A 43 0.46 -7.98 10.67
CA ASP A 43 0.55 -9.34 10.11
C ASP A 43 -0.57 -10.28 10.60
N SER A 44 -1.34 -9.85 11.60
CA SER A 44 -2.39 -10.69 12.19
C SER A 44 -3.56 -9.82 12.66
N PRO A 45 -4.23 -9.13 11.73
CA PRO A 45 -5.34 -8.26 12.13
C PRO A 45 -6.44 -9.08 12.79
N GLU A 46 -6.98 -8.56 13.89
CA GLU A 46 -8.06 -9.20 14.62
C GLU A 46 -9.39 -8.86 13.95
N CYS A 47 -10.16 -9.88 13.58
CA CYS A 47 -11.49 -9.68 13.02
C CYS A 47 -12.50 -9.57 14.17
N LEU A 48 -13.05 -8.38 14.36
CA LEU A 48 -14.01 -8.14 15.45
C LEU A 48 -15.42 -8.53 15.09
N GLU A 49 -15.75 -8.52 13.81
CA GLU A 49 -17.11 -8.81 13.37
C GLU A 49 -17.06 -9.27 11.91
N GLY A 50 -17.93 -10.19 11.57
CA GLY A 50 -18.04 -10.71 10.22
C GLY A 50 -17.13 -11.91 9.98
N ASN A 51 -17.11 -12.37 8.75
CA ASN A 51 -16.27 -13.50 8.36
C ASN A 51 -14.85 -13.00 8.08
N LYS A 52 -13.89 -13.59 8.79
CA LYS A 52 -12.49 -13.27 8.56
C LYS A 52 -12.08 -13.69 7.14
N PRO A 53 -11.49 -12.78 6.34
CA PRO A 53 -10.98 -13.17 5.03
C PRO A 53 -9.70 -13.98 5.18
N ASN A 54 -9.83 -15.30 5.08
CA ASN A 54 -8.72 -16.21 5.36
C ASN A 54 -7.60 -16.14 4.34
N GLN A 55 -7.84 -15.53 3.17
CA GLN A 55 -6.83 -15.42 2.15
C GLN A 55 -5.81 -14.31 2.39
N PHE A 56 -6.03 -13.42 3.37
CA PHE A 56 -5.12 -12.30 3.62
C PHE A 56 -4.45 -12.42 4.99
N ASP A 57 -3.13 -12.29 5.00
CA ASP A 57 -2.31 -12.40 6.22
C ASP A 57 -1.89 -11.04 6.76
N ARG A 58 -1.83 -10.02 5.90
CA ARG A 58 -1.25 -8.73 6.27
C ARG A 58 -2.10 -7.58 5.74
N VAL A 59 -2.26 -6.55 6.58
CA VAL A 59 -2.87 -5.28 6.17
C VAL A 59 -1.80 -4.20 6.27
N ILE A 60 -1.70 -3.37 5.23
CA ILE A 60 -0.74 -2.26 5.19
C ILE A 60 -1.50 -0.99 4.85
N ILE A 61 -1.15 0.11 5.54
CA ILE A 61 -1.74 1.41 5.26
C ILE A 61 -0.61 2.42 5.08
N PHE A 62 -0.64 3.15 3.97
CA PHE A 62 0.25 4.27 3.74
C PHE A 62 -0.52 5.37 3.02
N SER A 63 0.07 6.55 2.93
CA SER A 63 -0.66 7.72 2.41
C SER A 63 0.22 8.59 1.55
N PHE A 64 -0.43 9.43 0.75
CA PHE A 64 0.20 10.50 -0.01
C PHE A 64 -0.51 11.81 0.30
N PRO A 65 0.19 12.95 0.24
CA PRO A 65 -0.42 14.24 0.57
C PRO A 65 -1.44 14.73 -0.46
N SER A 66 -1.43 14.13 -1.66
CA SER A 66 -2.37 14.50 -2.72
C SER A 66 -2.61 13.30 -3.63
N GLU A 67 -3.72 13.35 -4.36
CA GLU A 67 -4.01 12.33 -5.37
C GLU A 67 -2.95 12.33 -6.48
N GLN A 68 -2.44 13.52 -6.83
CA GLN A 68 -1.40 13.63 -7.85
C GLN A 68 -0.14 12.87 -7.45
N ASP A 69 0.31 13.01 -6.19
CA ASP A 69 1.47 12.28 -5.71
C ASP A 69 1.24 10.77 -5.75
N ALA A 70 0.05 10.33 -5.36
CA ALA A 70 -0.30 8.91 -5.42
C ALA A 70 -0.30 8.39 -6.85
N ASP A 71 -0.85 9.15 -7.79
CA ASP A 71 -0.88 8.76 -9.19
C ASP A 71 0.52 8.75 -9.80
N ASN A 72 1.37 9.70 -9.43
CA ASN A 72 2.76 9.72 -9.88
C ASN A 72 3.52 8.50 -9.38
N TRP A 73 3.28 8.10 -8.14
CA TRP A 73 3.86 6.89 -7.57
C TRP A 73 3.39 5.65 -8.33
N TRP A 74 2.09 5.51 -8.53
CA TRP A 74 1.52 4.34 -9.21
C TRP A 74 2.00 4.23 -10.65
N ASN A 75 2.13 5.35 -11.34
CA ASN A 75 2.52 5.40 -12.76
C ASN A 75 4.03 5.47 -12.97
N ASP A 76 4.83 5.49 -11.92
CA ASP A 76 6.28 5.47 -12.03
C ASP A 76 6.71 4.13 -12.64
N PRO A 77 7.33 4.12 -13.82
CA PRO A 77 7.68 2.87 -14.49
C PRO A 77 8.68 2.03 -13.69
N ASP A 78 9.55 2.66 -12.93
CA ASP A 78 10.51 1.93 -12.09
C ASP A 78 9.80 1.26 -10.92
N TYR A 79 8.80 1.94 -10.33
CA TYR A 79 7.98 1.32 -9.29
C TYR A 79 7.19 0.14 -9.85
N GLN A 80 6.62 0.29 -11.05
CA GLN A 80 5.85 -0.79 -11.67
C GLN A 80 6.73 -2.00 -11.99
N GLU A 81 7.99 -1.77 -12.38
CA GLU A 81 8.94 -2.85 -12.59
C GLU A 81 9.21 -3.59 -11.28
N LEU A 82 9.44 -2.85 -10.19
CA LEU A 82 9.62 -3.45 -8.87
C LEU A 82 8.38 -4.25 -8.46
N SER A 83 7.20 -3.76 -8.78
CA SER A 83 5.92 -4.38 -8.41
C SER A 83 5.70 -5.74 -9.05
N ALA A 84 6.44 -6.09 -10.09
CA ALA A 84 6.37 -7.43 -10.69
C ALA A 84 6.70 -8.50 -9.65
N HIS A 85 7.65 -8.23 -8.75
CA HIS A 85 8.01 -9.16 -7.66
C HIS A 85 6.84 -9.35 -6.70
N ARG A 86 6.14 -8.27 -6.36
CA ARG A 86 4.97 -8.31 -5.48
C ARG A 86 3.85 -9.12 -6.12
N ARG A 87 3.58 -8.87 -7.41
CA ARG A 87 2.50 -9.58 -8.12
C ARG A 87 2.78 -11.06 -8.23
N ALA A 88 4.04 -11.43 -8.41
CA ALA A 88 4.44 -12.85 -8.49
C ALA A 88 4.35 -13.54 -7.13
N ALA A 89 4.50 -12.81 -6.04
CA ALA A 89 4.68 -13.37 -4.70
C ALA A 89 3.43 -13.32 -3.82
N THR A 90 2.38 -12.61 -4.23
CA THR A 90 1.23 -12.35 -3.35
C THR A 90 -0.10 -12.48 -4.04
N ASP A 91 -1.12 -12.77 -3.23
CA ASP A 91 -2.51 -12.47 -3.55
C ASP A 91 -2.82 -11.15 -2.86
N ILE A 92 -3.30 -10.15 -3.59
CA ILE A 92 -3.35 -8.80 -3.05
C ILE A 92 -4.57 -8.02 -3.56
N THR A 93 -5.12 -7.18 -2.66
CA THR A 93 -5.97 -6.07 -3.08
C THR A 93 -5.29 -4.79 -2.60
N LEU A 94 -5.28 -3.80 -3.47
CA LEU A 94 -4.69 -2.49 -3.18
C LEU A 94 -5.69 -1.44 -3.62
N GLN A 95 -6.19 -0.67 -2.65
CA GLN A 95 -7.23 0.33 -2.91
C GLN A 95 -6.71 1.72 -2.56
N LYS A 96 -6.99 2.67 -3.45
CA LYS A 96 -6.74 4.08 -3.18
C LYS A 96 -8.04 4.69 -2.68
N ILE A 97 -8.05 5.24 -1.48
CA ILE A 97 -9.22 5.91 -0.93
C ILE A 97 -8.89 7.38 -0.65
N LYS A 98 -9.86 8.23 -0.84
CA LYS A 98 -9.70 9.66 -0.62
C LYS A 98 -9.85 9.97 0.86
N GLY A 99 -8.97 10.82 1.36
CA GLY A 99 -9.08 11.32 2.72
C GLY A 99 -10.09 12.44 2.82
N MET A 100 -10.32 12.86 4.03
CA MET A 100 -11.24 13.96 4.31
C MET A 100 -10.46 15.24 4.57
N THR A 101 -11.05 16.37 4.19
CA THR A 101 -10.50 17.66 4.57
C THR A 101 -10.54 17.78 6.08
N PRO A 102 -9.42 18.16 6.73
CA PRO A 102 -9.43 18.35 8.17
C PRO A 102 -10.48 19.39 8.59
N ARG A 103 -11.18 19.11 9.67
CA ARG A 103 -12.12 20.06 10.26
C ARG A 103 -11.38 20.90 11.29
N THR A 104 -11.63 22.18 11.23
CA THR A 104 -11.03 23.11 12.19
C THR A 104 -12.04 23.51 13.24
#